data_860296f65c87ad9f2077564a0d9e2e68
#
_entry.id   860296f65c87ad9f2077564a0d9e2e68
#
_cell.length_a   1.000
_cell.length_b   1.000
_cell.length_c   1.000
_cell.angle_alpha   90.00
_cell.angle_beta   90.00
_cell.angle_gamma   90.00
#
_symmetry.space_group_name_H-M   'P 1'
#
loop_
_entity.id
_entity.type
_entity.pdbx_description
1 polymer ?
#
loop_
_entity_poly.entity_id
_entity_poly.type
_entity_poly.pdbx_seq_one_letter_code
_entity_poly.pdbx_strand_id
1 'polypeptide(L)'
;MGGKPIRPRQHIYFCLALLSFFSACSLVDDLDRQRQLQDGMVLLQQGDFDGSLKAFDAVAAIAPERSPADAANYYMGLVYAHPQNPKRDRHKAMGAFSTVVTRFPESPWVGQAKIWIGVLSEAEETNQEIERSKQLVEKSRQEAERSRQAAEKSKQEIERTKQIVEKSRQVDIEIEQKRRERVK
;
A
#
# COMPACT_ATOMS: atom_id res chain seq x y z
N MET A 1 15.74 -70.31 -34.41
CA MET A 1 15.02 -69.17 -33.86
C MET A 1 15.66 -67.91 -34.46
N GLY A 2 15.06 -67.37 -35.54
CA GLY A 2 15.63 -66.26 -36.31
C GLY A 2 14.96 -64.94 -35.94
N GLY A 3 15.63 -64.08 -35.17
CA GLY A 3 15.24 -62.71 -34.94
C GLY A 3 15.51 -61.94 -36.22
N LYS A 4 14.44 -61.41 -36.87
CA LYS A 4 14.57 -60.51 -38.02
C LYS A 4 15.25 -59.21 -37.59
N PRO A 5 16.31 -58.73 -38.24
CA PRO A 5 16.93 -57.45 -37.92
C PRO A 5 15.94 -56.31 -38.25
N ILE A 6 15.61 -55.53 -37.24
CA ILE A 6 14.77 -54.33 -37.36
C ILE A 6 15.56 -53.33 -38.21
N ARG A 7 15.02 -52.92 -39.37
CA ARG A 7 15.70 -52.02 -40.32
C ARG A 7 15.93 -50.65 -39.68
N PRO A 8 17.13 -50.07 -39.78
CA PRO A 8 17.49 -48.79 -39.09
C PRO A 8 16.56 -47.63 -39.47
N ARG A 9 15.89 -47.68 -40.60
CA ARG A 9 14.90 -46.70 -41.04
C ARG A 9 13.64 -46.68 -40.17
N GLN A 10 13.22 -47.78 -39.57
CA GLN A 10 12.03 -47.82 -38.69
C GLN A 10 12.27 -47.12 -37.36
N HIS A 11 13.46 -47.15 -36.82
CA HIS A 11 13.82 -46.42 -35.59
C HIS A 11 13.82 -44.92 -35.80
N ILE A 12 14.22 -44.44 -37.01
CA ILE A 12 14.22 -43.03 -37.33
C ILE A 12 12.77 -42.48 -37.39
N TYR A 13 11.85 -43.21 -38.00
CA TYR A 13 10.44 -42.78 -38.05
C TYR A 13 9.77 -42.88 -36.67
N PHE A 14 10.14 -43.85 -35.85
CA PHE A 14 9.64 -43.99 -34.48
C PHE A 14 10.17 -42.86 -33.58
N CYS A 15 11.44 -42.48 -33.69
CA CYS A 15 12.01 -41.33 -33.00
C CYS A 15 11.41 -40.00 -33.46
N LEU A 16 11.18 -39.83 -34.76
CA LEU A 16 10.50 -38.61 -35.31
C LEU A 16 9.04 -38.53 -34.84
N ALA A 17 8.33 -39.65 -34.76
CA ALA A 17 6.95 -39.67 -34.24
C ALA A 17 6.90 -39.37 -32.73
N LEU A 18 7.86 -39.85 -31.95
CA LEU A 18 7.97 -39.51 -30.51
C LEU A 18 8.31 -38.02 -30.31
N LEU A 19 9.21 -37.46 -31.11
CA LEU A 19 9.57 -36.04 -31.03
C LEU A 19 8.35 -35.13 -31.38
N SER A 20 7.52 -35.52 -32.35
CA SER A 20 6.31 -34.75 -32.69
C SER A 20 5.23 -34.80 -31.60
N PHE A 21 5.16 -35.89 -30.81
CA PHE A 21 4.20 -36.00 -29.70
C PHE A 21 4.58 -35.10 -28.52
N PHE A 22 5.86 -34.93 -28.22
CA PHE A 22 6.31 -34.02 -27.16
C PHE A 22 6.10 -32.53 -27.49
N SER A 23 6.16 -32.20 -28.77
CA SER A 23 5.93 -30.81 -29.21
C SER A 23 4.44 -30.38 -29.17
N ALA A 24 3.52 -31.33 -29.30
CA ALA A 24 2.09 -31.04 -29.31
C ALA A 24 1.54 -30.69 -27.90
N CYS A 25 2.05 -31.30 -26.83
CA CYS A 25 1.59 -31.02 -25.46
C CYS A 25 1.96 -29.60 -25.01
N SER A 26 3.14 -29.11 -25.36
CA SER A 26 3.56 -27.76 -24.95
C SER A 26 2.75 -26.64 -25.63
N LEU A 27 2.27 -26.85 -26.85
CA LEU A 27 1.44 -25.90 -27.57
C LEU A 27 0.03 -25.78 -26.98
N VAL A 28 -0.54 -26.87 -26.51
CA VAL A 28 -1.87 -26.88 -25.87
C VAL A 28 -1.83 -26.15 -24.55
N ASP A 29 -0.79 -26.41 -23.73
CA ASP A 29 -0.60 -25.72 -22.43
C ASP A 29 -0.39 -24.21 -22.59
N ASP A 30 0.26 -23.76 -23.66
CA ASP A 30 0.44 -22.34 -23.94
C ASP A 30 -0.87 -21.66 -24.35
N LEU A 31 -1.70 -22.33 -25.13
CA LEU A 31 -3.02 -21.82 -25.52
C LEU A 31 -3.97 -21.71 -24.33
N ASP A 32 -3.96 -22.68 -23.43
CA ASP A 32 -4.80 -22.64 -22.23
C ASP A 32 -4.37 -21.55 -21.25
N ARG A 33 -3.08 -21.31 -21.09
CA ARG A 33 -2.58 -20.17 -20.30
C ARG A 33 -2.97 -18.83 -20.89
N GLN A 34 -2.90 -18.70 -22.21
CA GLN A 34 -3.32 -17.48 -22.92
C GLN A 34 -4.82 -17.23 -22.73
N ARG A 35 -5.65 -18.27 -22.76
CA ARG A 35 -7.09 -18.17 -22.46
C ARG A 35 -7.33 -17.73 -21.01
N GLN A 36 -6.69 -18.38 -20.04
CA GLN A 36 -6.83 -18.00 -18.63
C GLN A 36 -6.41 -16.55 -18.37
N LEU A 37 -5.34 -16.08 -19.03
CA LEU A 37 -4.96 -14.68 -18.99
C LEU A 37 -6.07 -13.78 -19.51
N GLN A 38 -6.66 -14.12 -20.67
CA GLN A 38 -7.75 -13.38 -21.28
C GLN A 38 -8.99 -13.36 -20.38
N ASP A 39 -9.35 -14.49 -19.78
CA ASP A 39 -10.48 -14.60 -18.85
C ASP A 39 -10.26 -13.70 -17.63
N GLY A 40 -9.03 -13.69 -17.08
CA GLY A 40 -8.65 -12.78 -15.99
C GLY A 40 -8.81 -11.31 -16.37
N MET A 41 -8.45 -10.93 -17.59
CA MET A 41 -8.62 -9.56 -18.09
C MET A 41 -10.10 -9.20 -18.24
N VAL A 42 -10.94 -10.11 -18.72
CA VAL A 42 -12.39 -9.90 -18.83
C VAL A 42 -13.02 -9.73 -17.46
N LEU A 43 -12.63 -10.56 -16.47
CA LEU A 43 -13.09 -10.45 -15.09
C LEU A 43 -12.69 -9.12 -14.46
N LEU A 44 -11.46 -8.64 -14.74
CA LEU A 44 -11.01 -7.32 -14.29
C LEU A 44 -11.88 -6.20 -14.87
N GLN A 45 -12.21 -6.25 -16.17
CA GLN A 45 -13.09 -5.26 -16.82
C GLN A 45 -14.51 -5.28 -16.23
N GLN A 46 -14.99 -6.44 -15.79
CA GLN A 46 -16.29 -6.61 -15.14
C GLN A 46 -16.27 -6.17 -13.66
N GLY A 47 -15.11 -5.89 -13.09
CA GLY A 47 -14.96 -5.55 -11.69
C GLY A 47 -14.94 -6.77 -10.74
N ASP A 48 -14.86 -7.99 -11.27
CA ASP A 48 -14.64 -9.18 -10.49
C ASP A 48 -13.13 -9.32 -10.18
N PHE A 49 -12.69 -8.56 -9.18
CA PHE A 49 -11.29 -8.51 -8.78
C PHE A 49 -10.79 -9.82 -8.20
N ASP A 50 -11.61 -10.53 -7.44
CA ASP A 50 -11.24 -11.82 -6.84
C ASP A 50 -11.10 -12.92 -7.91
N GLY A 51 -12.04 -13.01 -8.83
CA GLY A 51 -11.98 -13.91 -9.96
C GLY A 51 -10.78 -13.63 -10.86
N SER A 52 -10.53 -12.35 -11.15
CA SER A 52 -9.40 -11.90 -11.94
C SER A 52 -8.05 -12.29 -11.31
N LEU A 53 -7.86 -12.02 -10.00
CA LEU A 53 -6.65 -12.43 -9.28
C LEU A 53 -6.43 -13.94 -9.33
N LYS A 54 -7.49 -14.71 -9.11
CA LYS A 54 -7.41 -16.18 -9.16
C LYS A 54 -6.98 -16.69 -10.54
N ALA A 55 -7.50 -16.09 -11.62
CA ALA A 55 -7.11 -16.45 -12.97
C ALA A 55 -5.64 -16.11 -13.26
N PHE A 56 -5.18 -14.91 -12.86
CA PHE A 56 -3.78 -14.50 -13.05
C PHE A 56 -2.80 -15.32 -12.18
N ASP A 57 -3.16 -15.63 -10.94
CA ASP A 57 -2.35 -16.51 -10.08
C ASP A 57 -2.17 -17.89 -10.71
N ALA A 58 -3.24 -18.47 -11.29
CA ALA A 58 -3.16 -19.74 -11.97
C ALA A 58 -2.19 -19.69 -13.18
N VAL A 59 -2.24 -18.64 -13.97
CA VAL A 59 -1.31 -18.41 -15.08
C VAL A 59 0.14 -18.29 -14.61
N ALA A 60 0.38 -17.51 -13.56
CA ALA A 60 1.72 -17.28 -13.02
C ALA A 60 2.32 -18.55 -12.38
N ALA A 61 1.49 -19.42 -11.78
CA ALA A 61 1.93 -20.64 -11.09
C ALA A 61 2.41 -21.73 -12.05
N ILE A 62 1.78 -21.88 -13.24
CA ILE A 62 2.07 -22.96 -14.19
C ILE A 62 3.50 -22.85 -14.78
N ALA A 63 3.91 -21.65 -15.16
CA ALA A 63 5.23 -21.40 -15.73
C ALA A 63 5.80 -20.06 -15.23
N PRO A 64 6.26 -20.00 -13.99
CA PRO A 64 6.58 -18.75 -13.30
C PRO A 64 7.74 -17.95 -13.90
N GLU A 65 8.46 -18.49 -14.89
CA GLU A 65 9.60 -17.83 -15.55
C GLU A 65 9.39 -17.62 -17.04
N ARG A 66 8.19 -17.88 -17.55
CA ARG A 66 7.86 -17.76 -18.98
C ARG A 66 6.60 -16.93 -19.17
N SER A 67 6.52 -16.25 -20.31
CA SER A 67 5.26 -15.67 -20.76
C SER A 67 4.17 -16.77 -20.87
N PRO A 68 2.90 -16.47 -20.47
CA PRO A 68 2.38 -15.16 -20.11
C PRO A 68 2.39 -14.81 -18.61
N ALA A 69 3.27 -15.40 -17.78
CA ALA A 69 3.37 -15.09 -16.35
C ALA A 69 3.81 -13.65 -16.08
N ASP A 70 4.59 -13.04 -16.99
CA ASP A 70 4.93 -11.63 -16.96
C ASP A 70 3.69 -10.73 -17.08
N ALA A 71 2.83 -11.01 -18.04
CA ALA A 71 1.55 -10.33 -18.21
C ALA A 71 0.63 -10.56 -17.00
N ALA A 72 0.54 -11.79 -16.50
CA ALA A 72 -0.28 -12.11 -15.34
C ALA A 72 0.15 -11.29 -14.10
N ASN A 73 1.46 -11.22 -13.82
CA ASN A 73 1.97 -10.39 -12.73
C ASN A 73 1.67 -8.90 -12.94
N TYR A 74 1.81 -8.40 -14.17
CA TYR A 74 1.45 -7.01 -14.48
C TYR A 74 -0.04 -6.72 -14.20
N TYR A 75 -0.94 -7.60 -14.65
CA TYR A 75 -2.38 -7.43 -14.41
C TYR A 75 -2.76 -7.63 -12.95
N MET A 76 -2.11 -8.53 -12.20
CA MET A 76 -2.28 -8.60 -10.74
C MET A 76 -1.92 -7.27 -10.06
N GLY A 77 -0.83 -6.64 -10.50
CA GLY A 77 -0.47 -5.30 -10.04
C GLY A 77 -1.59 -4.28 -10.27
N LEU A 78 -2.19 -4.28 -11.46
CA LEU A 78 -3.33 -3.42 -11.78
C LEU A 78 -4.56 -3.72 -10.92
N VAL A 79 -4.87 -4.98 -10.66
CA VAL A 79 -6.00 -5.37 -9.79
C VAL A 79 -5.78 -4.85 -8.37
N TYR A 80 -4.60 -5.02 -7.80
CA TYR A 80 -4.28 -4.53 -6.46
C TYR A 80 -4.22 -2.99 -6.39
N ALA A 81 -3.86 -2.31 -7.47
CA ALA A 81 -3.85 -0.86 -7.55
C ALA A 81 -5.23 -0.26 -7.84
N HIS A 82 -6.21 -1.05 -8.30
CA HIS A 82 -7.48 -0.56 -8.82
C HIS A 82 -8.29 0.18 -7.75
N PRO A 83 -8.74 1.44 -8.00
CA PRO A 83 -9.43 2.25 -6.99
C PRO A 83 -10.76 1.66 -6.52
N GLN A 84 -11.46 0.93 -7.36
CA GLN A 84 -12.74 0.28 -7.03
C GLN A 84 -12.57 -1.10 -6.38
N ASN A 85 -11.34 -1.62 -6.28
CA ASN A 85 -11.11 -2.89 -5.59
C ASN A 85 -11.22 -2.68 -4.08
N PRO A 86 -12.19 -3.29 -3.38
CA PRO A 86 -12.30 -3.17 -1.91
C PRO A 86 -11.10 -3.78 -1.17
N LYS A 87 -10.37 -4.68 -1.83
CA LYS A 87 -9.14 -5.33 -1.33
C LYS A 87 -7.88 -4.72 -1.96
N ARG A 88 -7.96 -3.47 -2.44
CA ARG A 88 -6.79 -2.77 -2.98
C ARG A 88 -5.64 -2.78 -1.98
N ASP A 89 -4.45 -3.05 -2.48
CA ASP A 89 -3.26 -3.14 -1.65
C ASP A 89 -2.06 -2.62 -2.45
N ARG A 90 -1.57 -1.45 -2.07
CA ARG A 90 -0.46 -0.79 -2.76
C ARG A 90 0.82 -1.61 -2.69
N HIS A 91 1.12 -2.23 -1.56
CA HIS A 91 2.32 -3.03 -1.39
C HIS A 91 2.29 -4.29 -2.28
N LYS A 92 1.14 -4.96 -2.34
CA LYS A 92 0.96 -6.09 -3.26
C LYS A 92 1.04 -5.66 -4.72
N ALA A 93 0.48 -4.51 -5.07
CA ALA A 93 0.60 -3.95 -6.42
C ALA A 93 2.07 -3.71 -6.79
N MET A 94 2.81 -3.02 -5.93
CA MET A 94 4.24 -2.78 -6.13
C MET A 94 5.05 -4.09 -6.21
N GLY A 95 4.75 -5.07 -5.38
CA GLY A 95 5.37 -6.40 -5.43
C GLY A 95 5.14 -7.11 -6.76
N ALA A 96 3.91 -7.08 -7.27
CA ALA A 96 3.57 -7.69 -8.55
C ALA A 96 4.29 -6.99 -9.73
N PHE A 97 4.30 -5.65 -9.78
CA PHE A 97 5.05 -4.89 -10.79
C PHE A 97 6.57 -5.11 -10.66
N SER A 98 7.10 -5.16 -9.44
CA SER A 98 8.52 -5.45 -9.21
C SER A 98 8.90 -6.85 -9.70
N THR A 99 8.01 -7.83 -9.57
CA THR A 99 8.20 -9.18 -10.13
C THR A 99 8.38 -9.12 -11.65
N VAL A 100 7.57 -8.32 -12.36
CA VAL A 100 7.74 -8.13 -13.80
C VAL A 100 9.13 -7.55 -14.13
N VAL A 101 9.55 -6.50 -13.42
CA VAL A 101 10.82 -5.82 -13.69
C VAL A 101 12.03 -6.71 -13.39
N THR A 102 11.96 -7.53 -12.32
CA THR A 102 13.13 -8.29 -11.84
C THR A 102 13.23 -9.67 -12.46
N ARG A 103 12.10 -10.35 -12.67
CA ARG A 103 12.09 -11.74 -13.18
C ARG A 103 11.91 -11.82 -14.69
N PHE A 104 11.36 -10.77 -15.31
CA PHE A 104 11.09 -10.73 -16.75
C PHE A 104 11.67 -9.48 -17.41
N PRO A 105 13.00 -9.27 -17.37
CA PRO A 105 13.62 -8.02 -17.83
C PRO A 105 13.39 -7.72 -19.31
N GLU A 106 13.14 -8.75 -20.13
CA GLU A 106 12.84 -8.61 -21.57
C GLU A 106 11.34 -8.51 -21.89
N SER A 107 10.48 -8.50 -20.87
CA SER A 107 9.04 -8.41 -21.06
C SER A 107 8.62 -7.04 -21.61
N PRO A 108 7.65 -6.98 -22.54
CA PRO A 108 7.07 -5.72 -23.01
C PRO A 108 6.38 -4.91 -21.88
N TRP A 109 6.07 -5.55 -20.75
CA TRP A 109 5.41 -4.92 -19.61
C TRP A 109 6.36 -4.17 -18.66
N VAL A 110 7.67 -4.34 -18.79
CA VAL A 110 8.69 -3.74 -17.90
C VAL A 110 8.57 -2.22 -17.84
N GLY A 111 8.42 -1.57 -18.98
CA GLY A 111 8.30 -0.10 -19.02
C GLY A 111 7.10 0.41 -18.24
N GLN A 112 5.94 -0.21 -18.45
CA GLN A 112 4.71 0.15 -17.77
C GLN A 112 4.74 -0.20 -16.27
N ALA A 113 5.32 -1.35 -15.92
CA ALA A 113 5.50 -1.74 -14.52
C ALA A 113 6.37 -0.74 -13.74
N LYS A 114 7.47 -0.24 -14.34
CA LYS A 114 8.31 0.81 -13.74
C LYS A 114 7.53 2.12 -13.52
N ILE A 115 6.68 2.52 -14.47
CA ILE A 115 5.84 3.71 -14.33
C ILE A 115 4.89 3.53 -13.13
N TRP A 116 4.22 2.39 -13.03
CA TRP A 116 3.31 2.12 -11.92
C TRP A 116 4.03 2.09 -10.57
N ILE A 117 5.22 1.50 -10.49
CA ILE A 117 6.04 1.53 -9.26
C ILE A 117 6.31 2.98 -8.86
N GLY A 118 6.72 3.83 -9.81
CA GLY A 118 6.97 5.25 -9.56
C GLY A 118 5.73 5.98 -9.02
N VAL A 119 4.59 5.83 -9.70
CA VAL A 119 3.32 6.45 -9.27
C VAL A 119 2.88 5.99 -7.89
N LEU A 120 3.00 4.69 -7.59
CA LEU A 120 2.61 4.15 -6.29
C LEU A 120 3.58 4.59 -5.17
N SER A 121 4.87 4.72 -5.46
CA SER A 121 5.86 5.24 -4.51
C SER A 121 5.60 6.71 -4.16
N GLU A 122 5.39 7.56 -5.16
CA GLU A 122 5.08 8.98 -4.97
C GLU A 122 3.79 9.17 -4.15
N ALA A 123 2.76 8.37 -4.46
CA ALA A 123 1.51 8.41 -3.70
C ALA A 123 1.71 7.97 -2.23
N GLU A 124 2.63 7.05 -1.95
CA GLU A 124 2.97 6.65 -0.58
C GLU A 124 3.70 7.77 0.17
N GLU A 125 4.71 8.37 -0.46
CA GLU A 125 5.46 9.50 0.11
C GLU A 125 4.52 10.66 0.45
N THR A 126 3.64 11.03 -0.50
CA THR A 126 2.64 12.09 -0.29
C THR A 126 1.71 11.79 0.89
N ASN A 127 1.23 10.55 1.01
CA ASN A 127 0.39 10.16 2.14
C ASN A 127 1.13 10.25 3.48
N GLN A 128 2.41 9.86 3.51
CA GLN A 128 3.24 9.99 4.72
C GLN A 128 3.47 11.45 5.10
N GLU A 129 3.69 12.33 4.13
CA GLU A 129 3.83 13.78 4.38
C GLU A 129 2.54 14.41 4.92
N ILE A 130 1.39 14.04 4.36
CA ILE A 130 0.08 14.47 4.84
C ILE A 130 -0.12 14.03 6.29
N GLU A 131 0.21 12.79 6.63
CA GLU A 131 0.04 12.28 7.99
C GLU A 131 0.98 12.96 8.99
N ARG A 132 2.24 13.19 8.60
CA ARG A 132 3.19 13.98 9.41
C ARG A 132 2.69 15.41 9.64
N SER A 133 2.16 16.04 8.60
CA SER A 133 1.60 17.40 8.70
C SER A 133 0.40 17.45 9.66
N LYS A 134 -0.52 16.48 9.59
CA LYS A 134 -1.64 16.36 10.53
C LYS A 134 -1.17 16.22 11.98
N GLN A 135 -0.16 15.39 12.22
CA GLN A 135 0.40 15.21 13.56
C GLN A 135 1.04 16.50 14.11
N LEU A 136 1.73 17.26 13.27
CA LEU A 136 2.30 18.56 13.64
C LEU A 136 1.22 19.59 13.98
N VAL A 137 0.17 19.64 13.19
CA VAL A 137 -0.97 20.53 13.44
C VAL A 137 -1.66 20.19 14.77
N GLU A 138 -1.90 18.91 15.03
CA GLU A 138 -2.52 18.47 16.30
C GLU A 138 -1.63 18.79 17.52
N LYS A 139 -0.32 18.56 17.40
CA LYS A 139 0.64 18.92 18.45
C LYS A 139 0.63 20.43 18.73
N SER A 140 0.68 21.26 17.69
CA SER A 140 0.63 22.72 17.81
C SER A 140 -0.68 23.18 18.47
N ARG A 141 -1.81 22.57 18.13
CA ARG A 141 -3.11 22.85 18.76
C ARG A 141 -3.10 22.52 20.26
N GLN A 142 -2.55 21.38 20.64
CA GLN A 142 -2.44 20.99 22.05
C GLN A 142 -1.53 21.92 22.84
N GLU A 143 -0.40 22.37 22.25
CA GLU A 143 0.50 23.33 22.86
C GLU A 143 -0.19 24.71 23.05
N ALA A 144 -0.92 25.17 22.04
CA ALA A 144 -1.69 26.41 22.13
C ALA A 144 -2.77 26.35 23.22
N GLU A 145 -3.47 25.23 23.34
CA GLU A 145 -4.48 25.03 24.39
C GLU A 145 -3.84 25.02 25.80
N ARG A 146 -2.71 24.33 25.99
CA ARG A 146 -1.97 24.35 27.25
C ARG A 146 -1.51 25.78 27.61
N SER A 147 -1.03 26.55 26.65
CA SER A 147 -0.62 27.94 26.84
C SER A 147 -1.80 28.81 27.26
N ARG A 148 -2.98 28.66 26.62
CA ARG A 148 -4.21 29.37 27.01
C ARG A 148 -4.63 29.04 28.45
N GLN A 149 -4.61 27.77 28.82
CA GLN A 149 -4.96 27.33 30.16
C GLN A 149 -3.99 27.89 31.21
N ALA A 150 -2.67 27.90 30.91
CA ALA A 150 -1.67 28.51 31.79
C ALA A 150 -1.88 30.02 31.95
N ALA A 151 -2.15 30.72 30.86
CA ALA A 151 -2.45 32.17 30.91
C ALA A 151 -3.71 32.47 31.72
N GLU A 152 -4.77 31.66 31.60
CA GLU A 152 -6.00 31.82 32.38
C GLU A 152 -5.77 31.59 33.88
N LYS A 153 -5.02 30.54 34.25
CA LYS A 153 -4.61 30.32 35.65
C LYS A 153 -3.83 31.47 36.22
N SER A 154 -2.86 32.02 35.47
CA SER A 154 -2.08 33.16 35.88
C SER A 154 -2.96 34.42 36.11
N LYS A 155 -3.94 34.66 35.23
CA LYS A 155 -4.91 35.77 35.43
C LYS A 155 -5.71 35.57 36.72
N GLN A 156 -6.18 34.35 37.00
CA GLN A 156 -6.93 34.07 38.21
C GLN A 156 -6.07 34.28 39.47
N GLU A 157 -4.81 33.90 39.44
CA GLU A 157 -3.88 34.12 40.55
C GLU A 157 -3.61 35.61 40.79
N ILE A 158 -3.40 36.37 39.72
CA ILE A 158 -3.26 37.83 39.80
C ILE A 158 -4.51 38.47 40.42
N GLU A 159 -5.69 38.08 40.00
CA GLU A 159 -6.94 38.62 40.55
C GLU A 159 -7.13 38.26 42.02
N ARG A 160 -6.81 37.02 42.45
CA ARG A 160 -6.80 36.61 43.87
C ARG A 160 -5.82 37.45 44.68
N THR A 161 -4.61 37.67 44.17
CA THR A 161 -3.59 38.48 44.82
C THR A 161 -4.04 39.93 45.01
N LYS A 162 -4.65 40.51 43.98
CA LYS A 162 -5.26 41.88 44.10
C LYS A 162 -6.34 41.95 45.19
N GLN A 163 -7.21 40.97 45.26
CA GLN A 163 -8.23 40.90 46.33
C GLN A 163 -7.64 40.78 47.72
N ILE A 164 -6.57 40.01 47.91
CA ILE A 164 -5.87 39.88 49.18
C ILE A 164 -5.20 41.18 49.55
N VAL A 165 -4.51 41.84 48.64
CA VAL A 165 -3.88 43.14 48.86
C VAL A 165 -4.91 44.22 49.26
N GLU A 166 -6.06 44.25 48.56
CA GLU A 166 -7.12 45.25 48.89
C GLU A 166 -7.72 44.98 50.28
N LYS A 167 -7.96 43.71 50.62
CA LYS A 167 -8.42 43.36 52.00
C LYS A 167 -7.40 43.78 53.08
N SER A 168 -6.10 43.50 52.84
CA SER A 168 -5.04 43.93 53.76
C SER A 168 -5.03 45.42 53.96
N ARG A 169 -5.13 46.20 52.88
CA ARG A 169 -5.21 47.67 52.95
C ARG A 169 -6.42 48.17 53.72
N GLN A 170 -7.56 47.54 53.57
CA GLN A 170 -8.76 47.90 54.36
C GLN A 170 -8.56 47.63 55.86
N VAL A 171 -7.94 46.48 56.22
CA VAL A 171 -7.61 46.20 57.61
C VAL A 171 -6.63 47.21 58.18
N ASP A 172 -5.61 47.65 57.44
CA ASP A 172 -4.64 48.65 57.87
C ASP A 172 -5.34 50.00 58.14
N ILE A 173 -6.28 50.40 57.27
CA ILE A 173 -7.08 51.62 57.46
C ILE A 173 -7.94 51.53 58.72
N GLU A 174 -8.59 50.40 58.99
CA GLU A 174 -9.40 50.21 60.19
C GLU A 174 -8.55 50.24 61.45
N ILE A 175 -7.37 49.65 61.44
CA ILE A 175 -6.44 49.69 62.58
C ILE A 175 -6.01 51.15 62.85
N GLU A 176 -5.68 51.89 61.83
CA GLU A 176 -5.27 53.28 61.97
C GLU A 176 -6.42 54.16 62.47
N GLN A 177 -7.66 53.96 62.04
CA GLN A 177 -8.85 54.66 62.53
C GLN A 177 -9.08 54.35 64.02
N LYS A 178 -9.04 53.08 64.45
CA LYS A 178 -9.23 52.67 65.84
C LYS A 178 -8.10 53.24 66.75
N ARG A 179 -6.90 53.37 66.19
CA ARG A 179 -5.74 53.95 66.91
C ARG A 179 -6.00 55.47 67.15
N ARG A 180 -6.50 56.19 66.17
CA ARG A 180 -6.85 57.62 66.31
C ARG A 180 -8.00 57.88 67.29
N GLU A 181 -8.97 56.96 67.35
CA GLU A 181 -10.09 57.07 68.30
C GLU A 181 -9.65 56.85 69.76
N ARG A 182 -8.65 56.01 70.02
CA ARG A 182 -8.12 55.75 71.37
C ARG A 182 -7.20 56.84 71.93
N VAL A 183 -6.74 57.75 71.10
CA VAL A 183 -5.83 58.87 71.49
C VAL A 183 -6.62 60.16 71.74
N LYS A 184 -7.94 60.18 71.47
CA LYS A 184 -8.86 61.26 71.86
C LYS A 184 -9.47 60.96 73.24
#